data_373dc2347875df07b8b9cccd3c3bf946
#
_entry.id   373dc2347875df07b8b9cccd3c3bf946
#
_cell.length_a   1.000
_cell.length_b   1.000
_cell.length_c   1.000
_cell.angle_alpha   90.00
_cell.angle_beta   90.00
_cell.angle_gamma   90.00
#
_symmetry.space_group_name_H-M   'P 1'
#
loop_
_entity.id
_entity.type
_entity.pdbx_description
1 polymer ?
#
loop_
_entity_poly.entity_id
_entity_poly.type
_entity_poly.pdbx_seq_one_letter_code
_entity_poly.pdbx_strand_id
1 'polypeptide(L)'
;MSTAEAPAIGGQLATFWLDGDLYGVEVAHVQEVLKSQGLTRVPLAPAAVAGLINLRGQVVTAIELRERLGRPSRPEGTDAVVIVVRLHGEAVSLLVDAIADVVDVDPADFEAPPDTLAGQARDLIRGAFKLDGQLLLALDVHKAVSP
;
A
#
# COMPACT_ATOMS: atom_id res chain seq x y z
N MET A 1 23.43 19.66 1.93
CA MET A 1 22.15 19.62 2.03
C MET A 1 21.71 18.37 2.61
N SER A 2 20.77 18.45 3.20
CA SER A 2 20.37 17.36 3.89
C SER A 2 19.48 16.50 3.12
N THR A 3 20.06 15.65 2.39
CA THR A 3 19.26 14.67 1.77
C THR A 3 19.16 13.45 2.62
N ALA A 4 19.74 13.50 3.79
CA ALA A 4 19.68 12.35 4.65
C ALA A 4 18.27 12.09 5.12
N GLU A 5 17.47 13.13 5.22
CA GLU A 5 16.09 12.95 5.63
C GLU A 5 15.22 12.68 4.43
N ALA A 6 14.33 11.74 4.56
CA ALA A 6 13.32 11.55 3.57
C ALA A 6 12.45 12.81 3.55
N PRO A 7 12.14 13.36 2.38
CA PRO A 7 11.23 14.49 2.33
C PRO A 7 9.87 14.08 2.86
N ALA A 8 9.17 15.01 3.46
CA ALA A 8 7.81 14.76 3.88
C ALA A 8 6.97 14.43 2.65
N ILE A 9 6.04 13.51 2.81
CA ILE A 9 5.10 13.18 1.75
C ILE A 9 4.16 14.36 1.54
N GLY A 10 3.91 14.70 0.30
CA GLY A 10 2.97 15.73 -0.06
C GLY A 10 2.45 15.51 -1.46
N GLY A 11 1.56 16.40 -1.91
CA GLY A 11 0.95 16.31 -3.21
C GLY A 11 -0.25 15.39 -3.19
N GLN A 12 -0.39 14.55 -4.20
CA GLN A 12 -1.57 13.69 -4.34
C GLN A 12 -1.29 12.28 -3.88
N LEU A 13 -2.19 11.77 -3.04
CA LEU A 13 -2.13 10.38 -2.58
C LEU A 13 -3.36 9.62 -3.08
N ALA A 14 -3.12 8.44 -3.65
CA ALA A 14 -4.18 7.50 -3.97
C ALA A 14 -4.48 6.76 -2.67
N THR A 15 -5.73 6.80 -2.22
CA THR A 15 -6.10 6.22 -0.94
C THR A 15 -6.87 4.93 -1.12
N PHE A 16 -6.79 4.08 -0.10
CA PHE A 16 -7.47 2.80 -0.11
C PHE A 16 -7.75 2.35 1.32
N TRP A 17 -8.76 1.51 1.45
CA TRP A 17 -9.14 0.94 2.74
C TRP A 17 -8.48 -0.42 2.94
N LEU A 18 -8.04 -0.67 4.15
CA LEU A 18 -7.51 -1.95 4.53
C LEU A 18 -7.88 -2.19 5.99
N ASP A 19 -8.69 -3.20 6.23
CA ASP A 19 -9.13 -3.57 7.58
C ASP A 19 -9.66 -2.38 8.38
N GLY A 20 -10.44 -1.54 7.71
CA GLY A 20 -11.09 -0.40 8.36
C GLY A 20 -10.29 0.87 8.47
N ASP A 21 -9.02 0.83 8.13
CA ASP A 21 -8.16 2.02 8.17
C ASP A 21 -7.86 2.53 6.77
N LEU A 22 -7.64 3.83 6.66
CA LEU A 22 -7.35 4.47 5.38
C LEU A 22 -5.85 4.64 5.22
N TYR A 23 -5.34 4.17 4.08
CA TYR A 23 -3.93 4.27 3.73
C TYR A 23 -3.78 5.03 2.44
N GLY A 24 -2.59 5.57 2.19
CA GLY A 24 -2.32 6.27 0.95
C GLY A 24 -0.94 5.99 0.42
N VAL A 25 -0.82 6.00 -0.90
CA VAL A 25 0.45 5.93 -1.62
C VAL A 25 0.51 7.09 -2.59
N GLU A 26 1.71 7.57 -2.84
CA GLU A 26 1.87 8.68 -3.78
C GLU A 26 1.38 8.28 -5.17
N VAL A 27 0.55 9.12 -5.76
CA VAL A 27 -0.02 8.85 -7.08
C VAL A 27 1.07 8.59 -8.12
N ALA A 28 2.23 9.23 -7.96
CA ALA A 28 3.33 9.04 -8.90
C ALA A 28 3.80 7.58 -9.01
N HIS A 29 3.57 6.77 -7.99
CA HIS A 29 3.95 5.36 -8.02
C HIS A 29 2.85 4.46 -8.57
N VAL A 30 1.62 4.95 -8.70
CA VAL A 30 0.49 4.11 -9.12
C VAL A 30 0.45 4.02 -10.63
N GLN A 31 0.53 2.80 -11.15
CA GLN A 31 0.41 2.57 -12.58
C GLN A 31 -1.05 2.39 -12.98
N GLU A 32 -1.78 1.57 -12.24
CA GLU A 32 -3.19 1.34 -12.50
C GLU A 32 -3.85 0.66 -11.31
N VAL A 33 -5.17 0.67 -11.32
CA VAL A 33 -5.99 0.04 -10.29
C VAL A 33 -6.93 -0.93 -11.00
N LEU A 34 -6.99 -2.16 -10.51
CA LEU A 34 -7.77 -3.20 -11.16
C LEU A 34 -8.62 -3.94 -10.13
N LYS A 35 -9.71 -4.51 -10.59
CA LYS A 35 -10.44 -5.46 -9.75
C LYS A 35 -9.61 -6.72 -9.63
N SER A 36 -10.01 -7.59 -8.70
CA SER A 36 -9.33 -8.85 -8.47
C SER A 36 -9.03 -9.55 -9.79
N GLN A 37 -7.79 -9.97 -9.94
CA GLN A 37 -7.34 -10.71 -11.11
C GLN A 37 -7.02 -12.14 -10.71
N GLY A 38 -6.99 -13.03 -11.68
CA GLY A 38 -6.60 -14.41 -11.42
C GLY A 38 -5.21 -14.46 -10.76
N LEU A 39 -5.15 -15.11 -9.63
CA LEU A 39 -3.93 -15.18 -8.83
C LEU A 39 -3.38 -16.59 -8.85
N THR A 40 -2.12 -16.74 -9.23
CA THR A 40 -1.44 -18.04 -9.17
C THR A 40 -0.57 -18.05 -7.92
N ARG A 41 -0.86 -18.95 -6.99
CA ARG A 41 -0.09 -19.06 -5.76
C ARG A 41 1.29 -19.64 -6.04
N VAL A 42 2.29 -19.17 -5.31
CA VAL A 42 3.66 -19.64 -5.43
C VAL A 42 3.97 -20.46 -4.19
N PRO A 43 4.22 -21.77 -4.31
CA PRO A 43 4.56 -22.60 -3.16
C PRO A 43 5.82 -22.09 -2.48
N LEU A 44 5.82 -22.14 -1.13
CA LEU A 44 6.98 -21.78 -0.31
C LEU A 44 7.41 -20.32 -0.41
N ALA A 45 6.59 -19.46 -1.02
CA ALA A 45 6.86 -18.03 -1.02
C ALA A 45 6.65 -17.45 0.40
N PRO A 46 7.25 -16.29 0.71
CA PRO A 46 6.97 -15.62 1.96
C PRO A 46 5.48 -15.35 2.13
N ALA A 47 5.00 -15.32 3.37
CA ALA A 47 3.57 -15.16 3.64
C ALA A 47 2.97 -13.92 2.99
N ALA A 48 3.75 -12.84 2.90
CA ALA A 48 3.27 -11.60 2.29
C ALA A 48 3.07 -11.70 0.78
N VAL A 49 3.70 -12.67 0.13
CA VAL A 49 3.53 -12.88 -1.32
C VAL A 49 2.28 -13.72 -1.53
N ALA A 50 1.23 -13.07 -2.03
CA ALA A 50 -0.02 -13.77 -2.30
C ALA A 50 0.11 -14.69 -3.51
N GLY A 51 0.93 -14.30 -4.47
CA GLY A 51 1.14 -15.09 -5.68
C GLY A 51 1.57 -14.22 -6.85
N LEU A 52 1.25 -14.67 -8.04
CA LEU A 52 1.57 -13.97 -9.28
C LEU A 52 0.29 -13.63 -10.03
N ILE A 53 0.27 -12.49 -10.67
CA ILE A 53 -0.84 -12.02 -11.49
C ILE A 53 -0.29 -11.79 -12.91
N ASN A 54 -1.05 -12.22 -13.91
CA ASN A 54 -0.69 -11.94 -15.30
C ASN A 54 -1.42 -10.66 -15.72
N LEU A 55 -0.66 -9.62 -16.02
CA LEU A 55 -1.19 -8.36 -16.51
C LEU A 55 -0.74 -8.17 -17.95
N ARG A 56 -1.64 -8.38 -18.90
CA ARG A 56 -1.37 -8.16 -20.32
C ARG A 56 -0.11 -8.87 -20.79
N GLY A 57 0.06 -10.13 -20.37
CA GLY A 57 1.22 -10.91 -20.75
C GLY A 57 2.45 -10.74 -19.87
N GLN A 58 2.39 -9.82 -18.91
CA GLN A 58 3.49 -9.63 -17.97
C GLN A 58 3.12 -10.24 -16.63
N VAL A 59 4.02 -11.05 -16.08
CA VAL A 59 3.81 -11.66 -14.77
C VAL A 59 4.29 -10.71 -13.69
N VAL A 60 3.42 -10.39 -12.74
CA VAL A 60 3.69 -9.42 -11.70
C VAL A 60 3.45 -10.05 -10.33
N THR A 61 4.39 -9.82 -9.39
CA THR A 61 4.23 -10.31 -8.03
C THR A 61 3.10 -9.56 -7.33
N ALA A 62 2.25 -10.30 -6.63
CA ALA A 62 1.16 -9.73 -5.85
C ALA A 62 1.48 -9.83 -4.36
N ILE A 63 1.49 -8.70 -3.68
CA ILE A 63 1.77 -8.61 -2.25
C ILE A 63 0.44 -8.45 -1.52
N GLU A 64 0.18 -9.33 -0.55
CA GLU A 64 -1.00 -9.21 0.31
C GLU A 64 -0.68 -8.17 1.39
N LEU A 65 -1.23 -6.99 1.24
CA LEU A 65 -0.88 -5.88 2.12
C LEU A 65 -1.37 -6.11 3.55
N ARG A 66 -2.48 -6.80 3.73
CA ARG A 66 -2.94 -7.17 5.08
C ARG A 66 -1.85 -7.95 5.81
N GLU A 67 -1.24 -8.91 5.13
CA GLU A 67 -0.19 -9.72 5.71
C GLU A 67 1.05 -8.89 6.03
N ARG A 68 1.43 -8.00 5.11
CA ARG A 68 2.59 -7.12 5.34
C ARG A 68 2.40 -6.21 6.55
N LEU A 69 1.16 -5.76 6.78
CA LEU A 69 0.86 -4.87 7.89
C LEU A 69 0.47 -5.61 9.17
N GLY A 70 0.53 -6.93 9.17
CA GLY A 70 0.18 -7.71 10.34
C GLY A 70 -1.31 -7.70 10.66
N ARG A 71 -2.15 -7.48 9.66
CA ARG A 71 -3.60 -7.45 9.84
C ARG A 71 -4.19 -8.84 9.57
N PRO A 72 -5.39 -9.11 10.09
CA PRO A 72 -6.06 -10.39 9.83
C PRO A 72 -6.27 -10.63 8.35
N SER A 73 -6.30 -11.89 7.96
CA SER A 73 -6.57 -12.26 6.58
C SER A 73 -7.92 -11.74 6.13
N ARG A 74 -8.03 -11.47 4.82
CA ARG A 74 -9.29 -11.00 4.25
C ARG A 74 -10.35 -12.07 4.42
N PRO A 75 -11.58 -11.70 4.78
CA PRO A 75 -12.67 -12.69 4.91
C PRO A 75 -12.89 -13.41 3.60
N GLU A 76 -13.21 -14.70 3.70
CA GLU A 76 -13.53 -15.50 2.53
C GLU A 76 -14.74 -14.91 1.80
N GLY A 77 -14.72 -14.99 0.48
CA GLY A 77 -15.82 -14.49 -0.34
C GLY A 77 -15.72 -13.02 -0.65
N THR A 78 -14.71 -12.31 -0.11
CA THR A 78 -14.49 -10.91 -0.47
C THR A 78 -13.34 -10.83 -1.46
N ASP A 79 -13.53 -10.01 -2.48
CA ASP A 79 -12.50 -9.81 -3.50
C ASP A 79 -11.56 -8.69 -3.12
N ALA A 80 -10.29 -8.88 -3.42
CA ALA A 80 -9.31 -7.81 -3.25
C ALA A 80 -9.36 -6.87 -4.45
N VAL A 81 -8.95 -5.63 -4.22
CA VAL A 81 -8.66 -4.69 -5.29
C VAL A 81 -7.16 -4.69 -5.48
N VAL A 82 -6.70 -4.58 -6.71
CA VAL A 82 -5.30 -4.64 -7.05
C VAL A 82 -4.82 -3.24 -7.40
N ILE A 83 -3.81 -2.76 -6.68
CA ILE A 83 -3.13 -1.51 -7.03
C ILE A 83 -1.77 -1.90 -7.60
N VAL A 84 -1.55 -1.61 -8.87
CA VAL A 84 -0.26 -1.87 -9.51
C VAL A 84 0.61 -0.65 -9.32
N VAL A 85 1.73 -0.82 -8.66
CA VAL A 85 2.70 0.25 -8.45
C VAL A 85 3.96 -0.04 -9.26
N ARG A 86 4.62 1.01 -9.70
CA ARG A 86 5.88 0.88 -10.43
C ARG A 86 6.97 1.59 -9.66
N LEU A 87 7.99 0.82 -9.31
CA LEU A 87 9.12 1.31 -8.55
C LEU A 87 10.40 0.89 -9.27
N HIS A 88 11.26 1.85 -9.55
CA HIS A 88 12.54 1.55 -10.22
C HIS A 88 12.36 0.71 -11.49
N GLY A 89 11.31 0.99 -12.24
CA GLY A 89 11.04 0.30 -13.49
C GLY A 89 10.35 -1.05 -13.36
N GLU A 90 10.08 -1.51 -12.14
CA GLU A 90 9.42 -2.79 -11.93
C GLU A 90 8.00 -2.59 -11.41
N ALA A 91 7.09 -3.41 -11.92
CA ALA A 91 5.70 -3.39 -11.48
C ALA A 91 5.49 -4.42 -10.38
N VAL A 92 4.79 -4.03 -9.34
CA VAL A 92 4.39 -4.92 -8.25
C VAL A 92 2.93 -4.61 -7.94
N SER A 93 2.17 -5.63 -7.59
CA SER A 93 0.76 -5.45 -7.26
C SER A 93 0.56 -5.51 -5.75
N LEU A 94 -0.26 -4.60 -5.24
CA LEU A 94 -0.67 -4.59 -3.83
C LEU A 94 -2.14 -4.99 -3.77
N LEU A 95 -2.46 -5.98 -2.95
CA LEU A 95 -3.84 -6.38 -2.73
C LEU A 95 -4.39 -5.63 -1.54
N VAL A 96 -5.47 -4.88 -1.76
CA VAL A 96 -6.12 -4.06 -0.74
C VAL A 96 -7.61 -4.36 -0.71
N ASP A 97 -8.32 -3.80 0.28
CA ASP A 97 -9.74 -4.11 0.43
C ASP A 97 -10.63 -3.31 -0.53
N ALA A 98 -10.38 -2.02 -0.64
CA ALA A 98 -11.21 -1.15 -1.49
C ALA A 98 -10.45 0.12 -1.81
N ILE A 99 -10.78 0.71 -2.94
CA ILE A 99 -10.20 1.99 -3.35
C ILE A 99 -11.03 3.12 -2.76
N ALA A 100 -10.36 4.20 -2.39
CA ALA A 100 -10.99 5.44 -1.98
C ALA A 100 -10.52 6.57 -2.89
N ASP A 101 -10.73 7.80 -2.47
CA ASP A 101 -10.45 8.95 -3.31
C ASP A 101 -8.97 9.28 -3.42
N VAL A 102 -8.61 9.99 -4.48
CA VAL A 102 -7.29 10.64 -4.54
C VAL A 102 -7.45 11.94 -3.75
N VAL A 103 -6.54 12.16 -2.80
CA VAL A 103 -6.59 13.35 -1.95
C VAL A 103 -5.32 14.17 -2.10
N ASP A 104 -5.47 15.49 -2.00
CA ASP A 104 -4.33 16.39 -1.95
C ASP A 104 -3.94 16.58 -0.51
N VAL A 105 -2.66 16.45 -0.21
CA VAL A 105 -2.15 16.65 1.14
C VAL A 105 -1.03 17.67 1.12
N ASP A 106 -0.93 18.44 2.20
CA ASP A 106 0.12 19.43 2.35
C ASP A 106 1.24 18.83 3.19
N PRO A 107 2.48 18.87 2.72
CA PRO A 107 3.60 18.35 3.51
C PRO A 107 3.67 18.96 4.91
N ALA A 108 3.19 20.18 5.09
CA ALA A 108 3.18 20.82 6.40
C ALA A 108 2.27 20.12 7.41
N ASP A 109 1.30 19.33 6.92
CA ASP A 109 0.37 18.60 7.77
C ASP A 109 0.83 17.18 8.07
N PHE A 110 2.02 16.82 7.62
CA PHE A 110 2.57 15.49 7.84
C PHE A 110 2.97 15.31 9.30
N GLU A 111 2.48 14.24 9.92
CA GLU A 111 2.76 13.94 11.32
C GLU A 111 3.45 12.60 11.44
N ALA A 112 4.11 12.40 12.57
CA ALA A 112 4.75 11.12 12.86
C ALA A 112 3.70 10.01 12.92
N PRO A 113 4.11 8.75 12.70
CA PRO A 113 3.17 7.62 12.82
C PRO A 113 2.52 7.60 14.20
N PRO A 114 1.23 7.22 14.29
CA PRO A 114 0.56 7.14 15.58
C PRO A 114 1.24 6.15 16.52
N ASP A 115 1.22 6.45 17.82
CA ASP A 115 1.81 5.57 18.82
C ASP A 115 1.10 4.21 18.90
N THR A 116 -0.13 4.15 18.41
CA THR A 116 -0.90 2.90 18.40
C THR A 116 -0.36 1.89 17.40
N LEU A 117 0.44 2.34 16.42
CA LEU A 117 1.05 1.41 15.49
C LEU A 117 2.21 0.69 16.15
N ALA A 118 2.29 -0.61 15.90
CA ALA A 118 3.34 -1.44 16.46
C ALA A 118 3.76 -2.51 15.46
N GLY A 119 4.91 -3.13 15.69
CA GLY A 119 5.37 -4.23 14.87
C GLY A 119 5.63 -3.83 13.44
N GLN A 120 5.21 -4.71 12.53
CA GLN A 120 5.45 -4.52 11.10
C GLN A 120 4.78 -3.26 10.55
N ALA A 121 3.59 -2.94 11.06
CA ALA A 121 2.85 -1.79 10.55
C ALA A 121 3.63 -0.50 10.78
N ARG A 122 4.28 -0.38 11.94
CA ARG A 122 5.02 0.84 12.25
C ARG A 122 6.16 1.08 11.28
N ASP A 123 6.84 0.01 10.87
CA ASP A 123 7.97 0.12 9.95
C ASP A 123 7.53 0.50 8.53
N LEU A 124 6.28 0.19 8.18
CA LEU A 124 5.78 0.41 6.83
C LEU A 124 5.01 1.72 6.68
N ILE A 125 4.76 2.43 7.77
CA ILE A 125 4.02 3.69 7.74
C ILE A 125 4.99 4.84 7.96
N ARG A 126 5.08 5.73 6.97
CA ARG A 126 5.98 6.88 7.05
C ARG A 126 5.46 7.96 7.98
N GLY A 127 4.17 8.10 8.08
CA GLY A 127 3.55 9.10 8.91
C GLY A 127 2.06 9.16 8.63
N ALA A 128 1.43 10.23 9.05
CA ALA A 128 -0.01 10.36 8.94
C ALA A 128 -0.45 11.77 8.60
N PHE A 129 -1.63 11.87 7.99
CA PHE A 129 -2.30 13.14 7.76
C PHE A 129 -3.68 13.05 8.38
N LYS A 130 -4.10 14.10 9.07
CA LYS A 130 -5.45 14.16 9.60
C LYS A 130 -6.36 14.71 8.52
N LEU A 131 -7.31 13.87 8.11
CA LEU A 131 -8.37 14.30 7.23
C LEU A 131 -9.60 14.58 8.07
N ASP A 132 -10.62 15.17 7.47
CA ASP A 132 -11.84 15.45 8.19
C ASP A 132 -12.50 14.14 8.61
N GLY A 133 -12.43 13.86 9.91
CA GLY A 133 -13.03 12.65 10.47
C GLY A 133 -12.26 11.36 10.22
N GLN A 134 -11.07 11.42 9.64
CA GLN A 134 -10.34 10.20 9.29
C GLN A 134 -8.83 10.44 9.31
N LEU A 135 -8.10 9.49 9.86
CA LEU A 135 -6.64 9.52 9.81
C LEU A 135 -6.18 8.77 8.55
N LEU A 136 -5.32 9.39 7.78
CA LEU A 136 -4.74 8.80 6.58
C LEU A 136 -3.31 8.38 6.88
N LEU A 137 -3.01 7.09 6.74
CA LEU A 137 -1.69 6.55 7.02
C LEU A 137 -0.89 6.48 5.71
N ALA A 138 0.24 7.17 5.67
CA ALA A 138 1.08 7.21 4.47
C ALA A 138 1.99 6.00 4.43
N LEU A 139 1.76 5.13 3.45
CA LEU A 139 2.50 3.88 3.30
C LEU A 139 3.86 4.12 2.65
N ASP A 140 4.89 3.48 3.19
CA ASP A 140 6.19 3.41 2.51
C ASP A 140 6.11 2.27 1.52
N VAL A 141 5.83 2.60 0.27
CA VAL A 141 5.57 1.58 -0.75
C VAL A 141 6.82 0.77 -1.06
N HIS A 142 8.00 1.38 -0.99
CA HIS A 142 9.25 0.65 -1.24
C HIS A 142 9.44 -0.48 -0.22
N LYS A 143 9.20 -0.17 1.06
CA LYS A 143 9.32 -1.18 2.11
C LYS A 143 8.19 -2.20 2.02
N ALA A 144 7.00 -1.76 1.63
CA ALA A 144 5.85 -2.65 1.56
C ALA A 144 6.03 -3.75 0.52
N VAL A 145 6.72 -3.46 -0.58
CA VAL A 145 6.92 -4.45 -1.65
C VAL A 145 8.18 -5.30 -1.44
N SER A 146 8.97 -4.99 -0.44
CA SER A 146 10.17 -5.78 -0.12
C SER A 146 9.80 -6.81 0.94
N PRO A 147 9.62 -8.09 0.56
CA PRO A 147 9.19 -9.12 1.49
C PRO A 147 10.28 -9.49 2.49
#